data_8d8cb84229840a8d4cf4cf93a9469d62
#
_entry.id   8d8cb84229840a8d4cf4cf93a9469d62
#
_cell.length_a   1.000
_cell.length_b   1.000
_cell.length_c   1.000
_cell.angle_alpha   90.00
_cell.angle_beta   90.00
_cell.angle_gamma   90.00
#
_symmetry.space_group_name_H-M   'P 1'
#
loop_
_entity.id
_entity.type
_entity.pdbx_description
1 polymer ?
#
loop_
_entity_poly.entity_id
_entity_poly.type
_entity_poly.pdbx_seq_one_letter_code
_entity_poly.pdbx_strand_id
1 'polypeptide(L)'
;MMSEILTTLAIFWLSALIFYILVHRGLWIFSDVARTMGMFMLEKALGPGIDLVEGRSGSAARAWIMQSVLWMMVGALFTFEGMWLSHDPTALHSLGAWGYDPTAETLAATGKAVTSFGGISMALIGCGLHILPKLLGTGLASERNGTLVSFLYSGGVFVTLIGSHDPVILGAKVLVIGTGIHILAVTAIVINQLLTVASRTDSIPMPAWLILLGLMAESFNVIAVISTGAIEDGNGQWLMYRLQGSGFFFLSLSGVVLYASSVGSGNALWSRTLVGATLLGGLFTLNPFGANHGTLVADLFGLDAGELAMSTNDTVIVTFLMALASVPVIAFVANAMLTIRDSSSPGAPGLAEINLGLLAMIPVFVGSLFVQTDAVSGTNAISGLSWTIEEMSQWAVLVPLSLGSVIALYPSITGRQLASADRARTAFWLMGAAVLLGLMLNLTSSAIDMALLDAGVEDPSSLSHELSVAASVIFYFAVVAMILHSLNMVSGLFRGGIVGEETEVSSSIESDTYNLASATSVSRILASGAGMDTMVVPVGESDEKGSATDL
;
A
#
# COMPACT_ATOMS: atom_id res chain seq x y z
N MET A 1 -3.14 -17.55 32.47
CA MET A 1 -3.21 -16.17 32.00
C MET A 1 -3.38 -16.21 30.52
N MET A 2 -4.39 -15.55 30.01
CA MET A 2 -4.51 -15.35 28.55
C MET A 2 -3.36 -14.46 28.13
N SER A 3 -2.68 -14.79 27.02
CA SER A 3 -1.60 -13.97 26.50
C SER A 3 -2.09 -12.54 26.25
N GLU A 4 -1.27 -11.53 26.54
CA GLU A 4 -1.58 -10.12 26.28
C GLU A 4 -1.87 -9.87 24.81
N ILE A 5 -1.17 -10.58 23.92
CA ILE A 5 -1.44 -10.57 22.47
C ILE A 5 -2.84 -11.08 22.16
N LEU A 6 -3.30 -12.16 22.77
CA LEU A 6 -4.67 -12.66 22.57
C LEU A 6 -5.72 -11.66 23.04
N THR A 7 -5.45 -10.96 24.14
CA THR A 7 -6.34 -9.89 24.63
C THR A 7 -6.37 -8.73 23.64
N THR A 8 -5.21 -8.29 23.15
CA THR A 8 -5.11 -7.21 22.17
C THR A 8 -5.78 -7.58 20.85
N LEU A 9 -5.60 -8.81 20.38
CA LEU A 9 -6.32 -9.35 19.22
C LEU A 9 -7.83 -9.37 19.43
N ALA A 10 -8.30 -9.82 20.60
CA ALA A 10 -9.72 -9.87 20.89
C ALA A 10 -10.34 -8.46 20.88
N ILE A 11 -9.65 -7.46 21.44
CA ILE A 11 -10.08 -6.06 21.41
C ILE A 11 -10.10 -5.55 19.95
N PHE A 12 -9.06 -5.84 19.18
CA PHE A 12 -9.02 -5.44 17.76
C PHE A 12 -10.17 -6.05 16.96
N TRP A 13 -10.43 -7.35 17.10
CA TRP A 13 -11.53 -8.01 16.37
C TRP A 13 -12.90 -7.53 16.81
N LEU A 14 -13.08 -7.28 18.12
CA LEU A 14 -14.32 -6.69 18.62
C LEU A 14 -14.54 -5.31 18.03
N SER A 15 -13.50 -4.48 17.98
CA SER A 15 -13.55 -3.15 17.36
C SER A 15 -13.84 -3.23 15.86
N ALA A 16 -13.22 -4.15 15.13
CA ALA A 16 -13.47 -4.38 13.71
C ALA A 16 -14.92 -4.88 13.46
N LEU A 17 -15.44 -5.75 14.34
CA LEU A 17 -16.82 -6.23 14.27
C LEU A 17 -17.82 -5.11 14.56
N ILE A 18 -17.57 -4.30 15.59
CA ILE A 18 -18.39 -3.13 15.91
C ILE A 18 -18.39 -2.16 14.72
N PHE A 19 -17.23 -1.90 14.15
CA PHE A 19 -17.09 -1.06 12.97
C PHE A 19 -17.85 -1.65 11.76
N TYR A 20 -17.72 -2.94 11.49
CA TYR A 20 -18.49 -3.61 10.44
C TYR A 20 -20.00 -3.44 10.64
N ILE A 21 -20.50 -3.64 11.88
CA ILE A 21 -21.91 -3.47 12.21
C ILE A 21 -22.34 -2.01 12.02
N LEU A 22 -21.52 -1.05 12.47
CA LEU A 22 -21.76 0.38 12.31
C LEU A 22 -21.82 0.77 10.83
N VAL A 23 -20.87 0.34 10.01
CA VAL A 23 -20.86 0.64 8.57
C VAL A 23 -22.00 -0.07 7.85
N HIS A 24 -22.27 -1.33 8.20
CA HIS A 24 -23.30 -2.12 7.49
C HIS A 24 -24.73 -1.75 7.90
N ARG A 25 -24.98 -1.45 9.16
CA ARG A 25 -26.32 -1.19 9.70
C ARG A 25 -26.49 0.16 10.38
N GLY A 26 -25.43 0.73 10.93
CA GLY A 26 -25.50 1.85 11.87
C GLY A 26 -25.15 3.21 11.26
N LEU A 27 -24.42 3.28 10.15
CA LEU A 27 -24.19 4.55 9.46
C LEU A 27 -25.51 5.19 8.99
N TRP A 28 -26.53 4.38 8.80
CA TRP A 28 -27.86 4.86 8.50
C TRP A 28 -28.48 5.68 9.66
N ILE A 29 -28.23 5.26 10.89
CA ILE A 29 -28.74 5.93 12.10
C ILE A 29 -27.86 7.15 12.46
N PHE A 30 -26.56 7.05 12.22
CA PHE A 30 -25.59 8.12 12.48
C PHE A 30 -25.31 9.00 11.27
N SER A 31 -25.92 8.72 10.11
CA SER A 31 -25.61 9.42 8.87
C SER A 31 -25.81 10.93 8.98
N ASP A 32 -26.85 11.39 9.64
CA ASP A 32 -27.13 12.82 9.77
C ASP A 32 -26.18 13.52 10.73
N VAL A 33 -25.82 12.88 11.84
CA VAL A 33 -24.86 13.43 12.79
C VAL A 33 -23.45 13.39 12.23
N ALA A 34 -23.05 12.24 11.67
CA ALA A 34 -21.73 12.09 11.03
C ALA A 34 -21.60 12.99 9.80
N ARG A 35 -22.66 13.12 9.00
CA ARG A 35 -22.71 14.01 7.84
C ARG A 35 -22.61 15.47 8.28
N THR A 36 -23.40 15.90 9.27
CA THR A 36 -23.38 17.27 9.77
C THR A 36 -22.04 17.61 10.38
N MET A 37 -21.47 16.71 11.19
CA MET A 37 -20.18 16.91 11.84
C MET A 37 -19.03 16.82 10.82
N GLY A 38 -19.10 15.86 9.89
CA GLY A 38 -18.13 15.73 8.81
C GLY A 38 -18.19 16.91 7.84
N MET A 39 -19.38 17.36 7.44
CA MET A 39 -19.53 18.55 6.60
C MET A 39 -19.09 19.81 7.32
N PHE A 40 -19.35 19.94 8.62
CA PHE A 40 -18.81 21.04 9.42
C PHE A 40 -17.27 21.02 9.42
N MET A 41 -16.64 19.86 9.64
CA MET A 41 -15.17 19.75 9.58
C MET A 41 -14.64 20.04 8.18
N LEU A 42 -15.27 19.47 7.13
CA LEU A 42 -14.84 19.67 5.76
C LEU A 42 -15.01 21.11 5.29
N GLU A 43 -16.13 21.74 5.59
CA GLU A 43 -16.47 23.09 5.09
C GLU A 43 -15.99 24.22 6.01
N LYS A 44 -16.02 24.04 7.31
CA LYS A 44 -15.74 25.09 8.28
C LYS A 44 -14.35 25.01 8.90
N ALA A 45 -13.89 23.83 9.28
CA ALA A 45 -12.56 23.67 9.88
C ALA A 45 -11.44 23.75 8.84
N LEU A 46 -11.67 23.22 7.63
CA LEU A 46 -10.72 23.25 6.50
C LEU A 46 -11.11 24.30 5.44
N GLY A 47 -12.15 25.08 5.70
CA GLY A 47 -12.87 25.95 4.78
C GLY A 47 -12.07 26.95 3.95
N PRO A 48 -11.10 27.70 4.49
CA PRO A 48 -10.43 28.74 3.71
C PRO A 48 -9.64 28.26 2.50
N GLY A 49 -9.21 26.98 2.49
CA GLY A 49 -8.48 26.40 1.37
C GLY A 49 -9.35 25.71 0.32
N ILE A 50 -10.60 25.39 0.67
CA ILE A 50 -11.48 24.59 -0.19
C ILE A 50 -11.86 25.31 -1.49
N ASP A 51 -12.08 26.63 -1.42
CA ASP A 51 -12.44 27.44 -2.59
C ASP A 51 -11.30 27.61 -3.59
N LEU A 52 -10.05 27.37 -3.16
CA LEU A 52 -8.87 27.45 -4.02
C LEU A 52 -8.64 26.16 -4.83
N VAL A 53 -9.30 25.06 -4.45
CA VAL A 53 -9.08 23.76 -5.07
C VAL A 53 -10.23 23.40 -5.99
N GLU A 54 -9.91 22.87 -7.17
CA GLU A 54 -10.88 22.40 -8.14
C GLU A 54 -11.70 21.22 -7.55
N GLY A 55 -13.03 21.32 -7.61
CA GLY A 55 -13.94 20.29 -7.07
C GLY A 55 -14.49 19.35 -8.13
N ARG A 56 -13.77 19.13 -9.24
CA ARG A 56 -14.20 18.19 -10.30
C ARG A 56 -14.03 16.75 -9.85
N SER A 57 -14.93 15.89 -10.31
CA SER A 57 -14.86 14.46 -10.05
C SER A 57 -13.49 13.88 -10.44
N GLY A 58 -12.90 13.06 -9.55
CA GLY A 58 -11.58 12.45 -9.73
C GLY A 58 -10.38 13.37 -9.41
N SER A 59 -10.59 14.64 -9.05
CA SER A 59 -9.48 15.56 -8.73
C SER A 59 -8.71 15.12 -7.49
N ALA A 60 -9.39 14.60 -6.48
CA ALA A 60 -8.77 14.06 -5.28
C ALA A 60 -7.86 12.88 -5.61
N ALA A 61 -8.41 11.84 -6.22
CA ALA A 61 -7.65 10.64 -6.59
C ALA A 61 -6.42 11.00 -7.45
N ARG A 62 -6.59 11.88 -8.44
CA ARG A 62 -5.50 12.36 -9.30
C ARG A 62 -4.39 13.05 -8.50
N ALA A 63 -4.73 13.92 -7.56
CA ALA A 63 -3.74 14.61 -6.72
C ALA A 63 -2.92 13.62 -5.88
N TRP A 64 -3.58 12.61 -5.28
CA TRP A 64 -2.92 11.60 -4.47
C TRP A 64 -1.98 10.71 -5.29
N ILE A 65 -2.43 10.15 -6.44
CA ILE A 65 -1.60 9.24 -7.23
C ILE A 65 -0.40 9.96 -7.87
N MET A 66 -0.54 11.21 -8.25
CA MET A 66 0.58 11.97 -8.82
C MET A 66 1.67 12.24 -7.78
N GLN A 67 1.28 12.61 -6.56
CA GLN A 67 2.22 12.82 -5.46
C GLN A 67 2.85 11.50 -4.99
N SER A 68 2.10 10.39 -4.98
CA SER A 68 2.62 9.08 -4.57
C SER A 68 3.81 8.64 -5.42
N VAL A 69 3.73 8.79 -6.74
CA VAL A 69 4.83 8.40 -7.65
C VAL A 69 6.06 9.29 -7.47
N LEU A 70 5.86 10.58 -7.17
CA LEU A 70 6.97 11.48 -6.83
C LEU A 70 7.66 11.06 -5.52
N TRP A 71 6.88 10.70 -4.49
CA TRP A 71 7.44 10.20 -3.24
C TRP A 71 8.12 8.83 -3.39
N MET A 72 7.60 7.93 -4.23
CA MET A 72 8.30 6.68 -4.57
C MET A 72 9.66 6.94 -5.22
N MET A 73 9.74 7.94 -6.11
CA MET A 73 11.00 8.36 -6.72
C MET A 73 11.99 8.88 -5.67
N VAL A 74 11.54 9.74 -4.75
CA VAL A 74 12.36 10.27 -3.66
C VAL A 74 12.81 9.14 -2.72
N GLY A 75 11.91 8.23 -2.37
CA GLY A 75 12.23 7.07 -1.54
C GLY A 75 13.25 6.13 -2.20
N ALA A 76 13.13 5.87 -3.52
CA ALA A 76 14.12 5.10 -4.26
C ALA A 76 15.51 5.72 -4.21
N LEU A 77 15.57 7.05 -4.31
CA LEU A 77 16.84 7.78 -4.23
C LEU A 77 17.48 7.63 -2.84
N PHE A 78 16.74 7.86 -1.76
CA PHE A 78 17.26 7.69 -0.40
C PHE A 78 17.68 6.25 -0.10
N THR A 79 16.89 5.26 -0.55
CA THR A 79 17.26 3.85 -0.40
C THR A 79 18.58 3.54 -1.13
N PHE A 80 18.73 4.01 -2.37
CA PHE A 80 19.96 3.85 -3.13
C PHE A 80 21.16 4.55 -2.46
N GLU A 81 20.99 5.79 -2.01
CA GLU A 81 22.04 6.53 -1.33
C GLU A 81 22.45 5.85 -0.02
N GLY A 82 21.50 5.30 0.75
CA GLY A 82 21.78 4.50 1.94
C GLY A 82 22.60 3.25 1.62
N MET A 83 22.21 2.50 0.59
CA MET A 83 22.99 1.34 0.12
C MET A 83 24.38 1.75 -0.35
N TRP A 84 24.52 2.85 -1.09
CA TRP A 84 25.81 3.33 -1.57
C TRP A 84 26.70 3.81 -0.44
N LEU A 85 26.16 4.58 0.50
CA LEU A 85 26.93 5.12 1.63
C LEU A 85 27.45 4.03 2.58
N SER A 86 26.81 2.86 2.61
CA SER A 86 27.31 1.70 3.33
C SER A 86 28.65 1.16 2.76
N HIS A 87 28.92 1.41 1.47
CA HIS A 87 30.15 1.01 0.79
C HIS A 87 31.19 2.12 0.72
N ASP A 88 30.74 3.38 0.54
CA ASP A 88 31.59 4.56 0.51
C ASP A 88 31.07 5.62 1.47
N PRO A 89 31.45 5.56 2.74
CA PRO A 89 31.03 6.54 3.75
C PRO A 89 31.40 7.99 3.42
N THR A 90 32.27 8.21 2.45
CA THR A 90 32.74 9.54 2.05
C THR A 90 31.97 10.12 0.87
N ALA A 91 31.10 9.35 0.24
CA ALA A 91 30.41 9.73 -1.01
C ALA A 91 29.66 11.06 -0.92
N LEU A 92 29.07 11.40 0.24
CA LEU A 92 28.32 12.64 0.47
C LEU A 92 29.08 13.71 1.25
N HIS A 93 30.35 13.48 1.61
CA HIS A 93 31.17 14.41 2.41
C HIS A 93 31.25 15.83 1.83
N SER A 94 31.16 15.97 0.51
CA SER A 94 31.13 17.29 -0.13
C SER A 94 29.90 18.13 0.26
N LEU A 95 28.82 17.47 0.67
CA LEU A 95 27.58 18.12 1.13
C LEU A 95 27.64 18.50 2.62
N GLY A 96 28.60 17.96 3.38
CA GLY A 96 28.83 18.31 4.78
C GLY A 96 29.10 19.81 5.00
N ALA A 97 29.69 20.48 4.00
CA ALA A 97 29.86 21.94 4.00
C ALA A 97 28.52 22.71 4.04
N TRP A 98 27.42 22.06 3.65
CA TRP A 98 26.04 22.60 3.67
C TRP A 98 25.26 22.09 4.89
N GLY A 99 25.90 21.37 5.80
CA GLY A 99 25.27 20.78 7.00
C GLY A 99 24.54 19.46 6.72
N TYR A 100 24.78 18.82 5.57
CA TYR A 100 24.19 17.54 5.21
C TYR A 100 25.27 16.44 5.28
N ASP A 101 25.26 15.68 6.37
CA ASP A 101 26.21 14.58 6.63
C ASP A 101 25.45 13.38 7.22
N PRO A 102 24.57 12.73 6.44
CA PRO A 102 23.77 11.61 6.91
C PRO A 102 24.58 10.33 7.00
N THR A 103 24.15 9.42 7.88
CA THR A 103 24.67 8.05 7.91
C THR A 103 23.93 7.15 6.91
N ALA A 104 24.55 6.04 6.51
CA ALA A 104 23.90 5.04 5.66
C ALA A 104 22.58 4.53 6.25
N GLU A 105 22.58 4.28 7.57
CA GLU A 105 21.39 3.84 8.31
C GLU A 105 20.26 4.88 8.28
N THR A 106 20.59 6.16 8.54
CA THR A 106 19.61 7.26 8.46
C THR A 106 18.98 7.36 7.07
N LEU A 107 19.80 7.23 6.00
CA LEU A 107 19.28 7.30 4.63
C LEU A 107 18.42 6.09 4.29
N ALA A 108 18.82 4.89 4.69
CA ALA A 108 18.05 3.68 4.47
C ALA A 108 16.70 3.74 5.20
N ALA A 109 16.68 4.14 6.48
CA ALA A 109 15.45 4.34 7.25
C ALA A 109 14.56 5.43 6.63
N THR A 110 15.14 6.55 6.20
CA THR A 110 14.42 7.62 5.51
C THR A 110 13.82 7.14 4.20
N GLY A 111 14.58 6.41 3.38
CA GLY A 111 14.11 5.83 2.12
C GLY A 111 12.92 4.89 2.34
N LYS A 112 13.02 4.03 3.34
CA LYS A 112 11.98 3.09 3.74
C LYS A 112 10.71 3.83 4.20
N ALA A 113 10.83 4.83 5.06
CA ALA A 113 9.71 5.62 5.58
C ALA A 113 9.02 6.43 4.46
N VAL A 114 9.78 7.17 3.66
CA VAL A 114 9.25 8.00 2.56
C VAL A 114 8.55 7.14 1.51
N THR A 115 9.13 5.99 1.14
CA THR A 115 8.50 5.06 0.20
C THR A 115 7.19 4.51 0.77
N SER A 116 7.15 4.10 2.04
CA SER A 116 5.96 3.53 2.66
C SER A 116 4.86 4.58 2.86
N PHE A 117 5.16 5.69 3.51
CA PHE A 117 4.15 6.71 3.84
C PHE A 117 3.87 7.67 2.68
N GLY A 118 4.91 8.18 2.03
CA GLY A 118 4.73 9.09 0.90
C GLY A 118 4.34 8.37 -0.39
N GLY A 119 4.98 7.25 -0.69
CA GLY A 119 4.75 6.49 -1.92
C GLY A 119 3.54 5.58 -1.85
N ILE A 120 3.68 4.46 -1.13
CA ILE A 120 2.72 3.36 -1.13
C ILE A 120 1.39 3.80 -0.50
N SER A 121 1.42 4.42 0.69
CA SER A 121 0.19 4.84 1.37
C SER A 121 -0.60 5.85 0.55
N MET A 122 0.05 6.85 -0.05
CA MET A 122 -0.63 7.80 -0.92
C MET A 122 -1.19 7.15 -2.19
N ALA A 123 -0.51 6.15 -2.75
CA ALA A 123 -1.03 5.37 -3.88
C ALA A 123 -2.31 4.61 -3.51
N LEU A 124 -2.29 3.91 -2.37
CA LEU A 124 -3.45 3.14 -1.89
C LEU A 124 -4.63 4.03 -1.54
N ILE A 125 -4.39 5.14 -0.85
CA ILE A 125 -5.43 6.13 -0.53
C ILE A 125 -5.99 6.75 -1.82
N GLY A 126 -5.13 7.15 -2.75
CA GLY A 126 -5.53 7.74 -4.03
C GLY A 126 -6.37 6.80 -4.88
N CYS A 127 -5.94 5.54 -5.02
CA CYS A 127 -6.73 4.51 -5.69
C CYS A 127 -8.06 4.26 -4.94
N GLY A 128 -8.04 4.20 -3.61
CA GLY A 128 -9.25 4.03 -2.79
C GLY A 128 -10.27 5.15 -2.99
N LEU A 129 -9.82 6.41 -3.09
CA LEU A 129 -10.68 7.58 -3.39
C LEU A 129 -11.35 7.49 -4.76
N HIS A 130 -10.77 6.78 -5.71
CA HIS A 130 -11.37 6.52 -7.01
C HIS A 130 -12.29 5.29 -6.99
N ILE A 131 -11.82 4.19 -6.38
CA ILE A 131 -12.49 2.89 -6.42
C ILE A 131 -13.77 2.89 -5.59
N LEU A 132 -13.71 3.41 -4.36
CA LEU A 132 -14.85 3.33 -3.44
C LEU A 132 -16.12 4.00 -3.97
N PRO A 133 -16.10 5.26 -4.48
CA PRO A 133 -17.28 5.88 -5.05
C PRO A 133 -17.88 5.06 -6.20
N LYS A 134 -17.03 4.52 -7.08
CA LYS A 134 -17.48 3.68 -8.21
C LYS A 134 -18.12 2.39 -7.75
N LEU A 135 -17.53 1.68 -6.79
CA LEU A 135 -18.09 0.43 -6.25
C LEU A 135 -19.37 0.64 -5.44
N LEU A 136 -19.58 1.84 -4.90
CA LEU A 136 -20.74 2.19 -4.08
C LEU A 136 -21.85 2.87 -4.88
N GLY A 137 -21.66 3.12 -6.17
CA GLY A 137 -22.62 3.81 -7.02
C GLY A 137 -22.90 5.25 -6.61
N THR A 138 -21.90 5.94 -6.06
CA THR A 138 -22.03 7.31 -5.54
C THR A 138 -20.82 8.16 -5.91
N GLY A 139 -20.94 9.47 -5.75
CA GLY A 139 -19.78 10.38 -5.84
C GLY A 139 -19.00 10.41 -4.54
N LEU A 140 -17.73 10.84 -4.61
CA LEU A 140 -16.92 11.13 -3.42
C LEU A 140 -17.59 12.25 -2.61
N ALA A 141 -17.63 12.12 -1.29
CA ALA A 141 -18.30 13.09 -0.42
C ALA A 141 -17.76 14.51 -0.60
N SER A 142 -16.44 14.67 -0.78
CA SER A 142 -15.83 15.95 -1.12
C SER A 142 -14.51 15.77 -1.88
N GLU A 143 -14.52 16.09 -3.17
CA GLU A 143 -13.32 16.12 -4.01
C GLU A 143 -12.33 17.21 -3.57
N ARG A 144 -12.83 18.39 -3.21
CA ARG A 144 -12.00 19.52 -2.75
C ARG A 144 -11.24 19.18 -1.49
N ASN A 145 -11.94 18.59 -0.52
CA ASN A 145 -11.30 18.13 0.70
C ASN A 145 -10.25 17.04 0.40
N GLY A 146 -10.59 16.02 -0.39
CA GLY A 146 -9.66 14.97 -0.78
C GLY A 146 -8.38 15.51 -1.43
N THR A 147 -8.51 16.50 -2.31
CA THR A 147 -7.36 17.17 -2.95
C THR A 147 -6.55 17.98 -1.95
N LEU A 148 -7.20 18.81 -1.10
CA LEU A 148 -6.49 19.61 -0.09
C LEU A 148 -5.71 18.71 0.88
N VAL A 149 -6.34 17.63 1.32
CA VAL A 149 -5.73 16.69 2.26
C VAL A 149 -4.54 15.95 1.64
N SER A 150 -4.50 15.75 0.31
CA SER A 150 -3.31 15.17 -0.33
C SER A 150 -2.07 16.04 -0.15
N PHE A 151 -2.22 17.36 -0.27
CA PHE A 151 -1.10 18.29 -0.03
C PHE A 151 -0.74 18.38 1.45
N LEU A 152 -1.74 18.32 2.33
CA LEU A 152 -1.50 18.29 3.77
C LEU A 152 -0.72 17.04 4.17
N TYR A 153 -1.14 15.86 3.67
CA TYR A 153 -0.47 14.58 3.91
C TYR A 153 0.97 14.59 3.39
N SER A 154 1.16 15.02 2.15
CA SER A 154 2.48 15.17 1.53
C SER A 154 3.37 16.15 2.30
N GLY A 155 2.79 17.26 2.79
CA GLY A 155 3.48 18.20 3.68
C GLY A 155 3.89 17.53 5.00
N GLY A 156 3.05 16.68 5.58
CA GLY A 156 3.38 15.87 6.75
C GLY A 156 4.56 14.94 6.49
N VAL A 157 4.56 14.22 5.37
CA VAL A 157 5.70 13.37 4.95
C VAL A 157 6.99 14.18 4.80
N PHE A 158 6.91 15.38 4.19
CA PHE A 158 8.06 16.26 4.03
C PHE A 158 8.60 16.76 5.38
N VAL A 159 7.72 17.13 6.31
CA VAL A 159 8.12 17.58 7.65
C VAL A 159 8.73 16.43 8.45
N THR A 160 8.19 15.22 8.35
CA THR A 160 8.77 14.04 9.01
C THR A 160 10.12 13.66 8.40
N LEU A 161 10.30 13.81 7.09
CA LEU A 161 11.60 13.63 6.42
C LEU A 161 12.64 14.60 6.96
N ILE A 162 12.31 15.88 7.11
CA ILE A 162 13.21 16.85 7.75
C ILE A 162 13.51 16.44 9.19
N GLY A 163 12.48 16.06 9.95
CA GLY A 163 12.61 15.66 11.35
C GLY A 163 13.40 14.39 11.58
N SER A 164 13.51 13.49 10.60
CA SER A 164 14.40 12.32 10.69
C SER A 164 15.89 12.68 10.61
N HIS A 165 16.22 13.81 9.97
CA HIS A 165 17.59 14.32 9.87
C HIS A 165 17.91 15.34 10.97
N ASP A 166 16.96 16.18 11.32
CA ASP A 166 17.10 17.19 12.40
C ASP A 166 15.83 17.18 13.28
N PRO A 167 15.83 16.41 14.37
CA PRO A 167 14.64 16.20 15.18
C PRO A 167 14.17 17.47 15.94
N VAL A 168 15.06 18.47 16.13
CA VAL A 168 14.73 19.70 16.86
C VAL A 168 15.24 20.93 16.10
N ILE A 169 14.34 21.66 15.44
CA ILE A 169 14.66 22.89 14.74
C ILE A 169 14.06 24.08 15.53
N LEU A 170 14.88 25.05 15.89
CA LEU A 170 14.48 26.24 16.66
C LEU A 170 13.73 25.91 17.97
N GLY A 171 14.06 24.80 18.60
CA GLY A 171 13.40 24.32 19.82
C GLY A 171 12.08 23.59 19.59
N ALA A 172 11.59 23.49 18.36
CA ALA A 172 10.39 22.73 18.02
C ALA A 172 10.75 21.28 17.64
N LYS A 173 10.03 20.31 18.19
CA LYS A 173 10.16 18.90 17.82
C LYS A 173 9.48 18.65 16.48
N VAL A 174 10.26 18.65 15.40
CA VAL A 174 9.78 18.60 14.02
C VAL A 174 9.00 17.31 13.73
N LEU A 175 9.46 16.18 14.24
CA LEU A 175 8.76 14.90 14.11
C LEU A 175 7.35 14.93 14.70
N VAL A 176 7.19 15.54 15.87
CA VAL A 176 5.86 15.68 16.52
C VAL A 176 4.93 16.55 15.67
N ILE A 177 5.45 17.60 15.04
CA ILE A 177 4.67 18.45 14.13
C ILE A 177 4.25 17.66 12.89
N GLY A 178 5.18 16.97 12.24
CA GLY A 178 4.90 16.13 11.08
C GLY A 178 3.85 15.07 11.38
N THR A 179 3.98 14.41 12.51
CA THR A 179 3.01 13.43 13.02
C THR A 179 1.62 14.03 13.21
N GLY A 180 1.52 15.18 13.84
CA GLY A 180 0.24 15.86 14.03
C GLY A 180 -0.44 16.20 12.70
N ILE A 181 0.33 16.65 11.71
CA ILE A 181 -0.17 16.90 10.36
C ILE A 181 -0.67 15.59 9.70
N HIS A 182 0.08 14.50 9.87
CA HIS A 182 -0.28 13.19 9.32
C HIS A 182 -1.60 12.67 9.90
N ILE A 183 -1.77 12.72 11.23
CA ILE A 183 -3.03 12.32 11.89
C ILE A 183 -4.21 13.13 11.34
N LEU A 184 -4.05 14.44 11.25
CA LEU A 184 -5.11 15.31 10.77
C LEU A 184 -5.52 14.95 9.35
N ALA A 185 -4.55 14.70 8.47
CA ALA A 185 -4.78 14.30 7.10
C ALA A 185 -5.48 12.93 6.99
N VAL A 186 -4.98 11.91 7.69
CA VAL A 186 -5.57 10.57 7.70
C VAL A 186 -7.00 10.61 8.23
N THR A 187 -7.22 11.32 9.34
CA THR A 187 -8.56 11.48 9.92
C THR A 187 -9.54 12.14 8.94
N ALA A 188 -9.09 13.18 8.23
CA ALA A 188 -9.93 13.86 7.23
C ALA A 188 -10.28 12.93 6.05
N ILE A 189 -9.36 12.09 5.60
CA ILE A 189 -9.62 11.08 4.55
C ILE A 189 -10.62 10.02 5.02
N VAL A 190 -10.46 9.52 6.24
CA VAL A 190 -11.41 8.53 6.78
C VAL A 190 -12.82 9.10 6.88
N ILE A 191 -12.94 10.33 7.38
CA ILE A 191 -14.26 11.02 7.43
C ILE A 191 -14.84 11.14 6.01
N ASN A 192 -14.05 11.56 5.03
CA ASN A 192 -14.49 11.68 3.64
C ASN A 192 -14.98 10.32 3.09
N GLN A 193 -14.24 9.25 3.35
CA GLN A 193 -14.63 7.89 2.91
C GLN A 193 -15.89 7.38 3.63
N LEU A 194 -16.02 7.60 4.93
CA LEU A 194 -17.21 7.21 5.68
C LEU A 194 -18.46 7.96 5.20
N LEU A 195 -18.34 9.25 4.89
CA LEU A 195 -19.43 10.03 4.29
C LEU A 195 -19.79 9.53 2.88
N THR A 196 -18.80 9.14 2.09
CA THR A 196 -19.00 8.50 0.79
C THR A 196 -19.78 7.19 0.95
N VAL A 197 -19.40 6.35 1.91
CA VAL A 197 -20.09 5.10 2.23
C VAL A 197 -21.51 5.36 2.73
N ALA A 198 -21.70 6.42 3.54
CA ALA A 198 -23.03 6.78 4.05
C ALA A 198 -24.02 7.19 2.94
N SER A 199 -23.52 7.73 1.83
CA SER A 199 -24.34 8.14 0.68
C SER A 199 -24.54 7.04 -0.37
N ARG A 200 -24.11 5.81 -0.11
CA ARG A 200 -24.24 4.68 -1.03
C ARG A 200 -25.69 4.32 -1.34
N THR A 201 -25.92 3.82 -2.54
CA THR A 201 -27.22 3.30 -2.97
C THR A 201 -27.33 1.79 -2.80
N ASP A 202 -26.22 1.08 -2.90
CA ASP A 202 -26.17 -0.38 -2.95
C ASP A 202 -25.37 -1.01 -1.79
N SER A 203 -25.37 -2.35 -1.75
CA SER A 203 -24.55 -3.11 -0.80
C SER A 203 -23.06 -2.91 -1.06
N ILE A 204 -22.25 -2.92 0.00
CA ILE A 204 -20.81 -2.76 -0.12
C ILE A 204 -20.18 -4.07 -0.63
N PRO A 205 -19.54 -4.08 -1.80
CA PRO A 205 -18.84 -5.25 -2.32
C PRO A 205 -17.56 -5.54 -1.56
N MET A 206 -17.07 -6.80 -1.60
CA MET A 206 -15.91 -7.22 -0.82
C MET A 206 -14.62 -6.43 -1.08
N PRO A 207 -14.26 -6.05 -2.32
CA PRO A 207 -13.07 -5.20 -2.52
C PRO A 207 -13.19 -3.84 -1.83
N ALA A 208 -14.39 -3.26 -1.76
CA ALA A 208 -14.60 -2.02 -1.01
C ALA A 208 -14.40 -2.22 0.50
N TRP A 209 -14.81 -3.37 1.06
CA TRP A 209 -14.53 -3.70 2.45
C TRP A 209 -13.04 -3.83 2.74
N LEU A 210 -12.28 -4.46 1.84
CA LEU A 210 -10.82 -4.55 1.96
C LEU A 210 -10.19 -3.16 2.08
N ILE A 211 -10.56 -2.23 1.19
CA ILE A 211 -10.03 -0.85 1.19
C ILE A 211 -10.47 -0.10 2.45
N LEU A 212 -11.74 -0.17 2.81
CA LEU A 212 -12.28 0.55 3.99
C LEU A 212 -11.62 0.10 5.28
N LEU A 213 -11.53 -1.21 5.51
CA LEU A 213 -10.92 -1.76 6.72
C LEU A 213 -9.43 -1.46 6.78
N GLY A 214 -8.75 -1.48 5.64
CA GLY A 214 -7.34 -1.07 5.56
C GLY A 214 -7.14 0.41 5.92
N LEU A 215 -7.94 1.32 5.36
CA LEU A 215 -7.88 2.75 5.68
C LEU A 215 -8.21 3.03 7.16
N MET A 216 -9.14 2.27 7.74
CA MET A 216 -9.43 2.36 9.16
C MET A 216 -8.25 1.91 10.03
N ALA A 217 -7.58 0.83 9.63
CA ALA A 217 -6.40 0.34 10.33
C ALA A 217 -5.27 1.37 10.35
N GLU A 218 -5.04 2.08 9.24
CA GLU A 218 -4.06 3.17 9.17
C GLU A 218 -4.39 4.31 10.14
N SER A 219 -5.64 4.73 10.20
CA SER A 219 -6.08 5.77 11.13
C SER A 219 -5.86 5.37 12.59
N PHE A 220 -6.22 4.14 12.95
CA PHE A 220 -6.01 3.63 14.30
C PHE A 220 -4.53 3.51 14.64
N ASN A 221 -3.69 3.12 13.68
CA ASN A 221 -2.25 3.01 13.88
C ASN A 221 -1.64 4.35 14.29
N VAL A 222 -1.90 5.38 13.50
CA VAL A 222 -1.36 6.73 13.77
C VAL A 222 -1.88 7.28 15.09
N ILE A 223 -3.17 7.12 15.40
CA ILE A 223 -3.75 7.59 16.66
C ILE A 223 -3.19 6.81 17.85
N ALA A 224 -3.06 5.48 17.75
CA ALA A 224 -2.56 4.63 18.82
C ALA A 224 -1.13 4.98 19.22
N VAL A 225 -0.24 5.19 18.23
CA VAL A 225 1.16 5.57 18.44
C VAL A 225 1.29 6.81 19.31
N ILE A 226 0.46 7.83 19.06
CA ILE A 226 0.61 9.13 19.68
C ILE A 226 -0.14 9.23 20.99
N SER A 227 -1.33 8.63 21.09
CA SER A 227 -2.15 8.76 22.29
C SER A 227 -1.68 7.92 23.47
N THR A 228 -0.96 6.84 23.22
CA THR A 228 -0.66 5.84 24.25
C THR A 228 0.81 5.79 24.66
N GLY A 229 1.72 6.43 23.91
CA GLY A 229 3.15 6.19 24.11
C GLY A 229 3.52 4.70 23.92
N ALA A 230 2.65 3.98 23.22
CA ALA A 230 2.64 2.52 23.13
C ALA A 230 3.89 1.92 22.46
N ILE A 231 4.80 2.75 22.00
CA ILE A 231 6.04 2.34 21.32
C ILE A 231 7.05 1.75 22.31
N GLU A 232 6.99 2.19 23.56
CA GLU A 232 7.86 1.65 24.61
C GLU A 232 7.35 0.32 25.18
N ASP A 233 6.12 -0.08 24.82
CA ASP A 233 5.48 -1.31 25.27
C ASP A 233 5.41 -2.33 24.12
N GLY A 234 5.83 -3.57 24.37
CA GLY A 234 5.81 -4.66 23.38
C GLY A 234 4.43 -4.93 22.77
N ASN A 235 3.35 -4.77 23.54
CA ASN A 235 1.99 -4.89 23.02
C ASN A 235 1.61 -3.75 22.06
N GLY A 236 2.05 -2.54 22.37
CA GLY A 236 1.84 -1.39 21.50
C GLY A 236 2.60 -1.52 20.18
N GLN A 237 3.85 -1.94 20.24
CA GLN A 237 4.66 -2.23 19.05
C GLN A 237 4.01 -3.33 18.20
N TRP A 238 3.53 -4.40 18.83
CA TRP A 238 2.82 -5.47 18.14
C TRP A 238 1.53 -4.97 17.48
N LEU A 239 0.75 -4.11 18.14
CA LEU A 239 -0.48 -3.54 17.60
C LEU A 239 -0.19 -2.67 16.36
N MET A 240 0.84 -1.84 16.42
CA MET A 240 1.30 -1.04 15.28
C MET A 240 1.67 -1.93 14.10
N TYR A 241 2.49 -2.93 14.35
CA TYR A 241 2.89 -3.94 13.38
C TYR A 241 1.68 -4.61 12.72
N ARG A 242 0.69 -4.99 13.52
CA ARG A 242 -0.55 -5.64 13.06
C ARG A 242 -1.41 -4.69 12.23
N LEU A 243 -1.60 -3.46 12.70
CA LEU A 243 -2.47 -2.50 12.03
C LEU A 243 -1.86 -2.00 10.73
N GLN A 244 -0.57 -1.77 10.68
CA GLN A 244 0.08 -1.29 9.46
C GLN A 244 0.28 -2.39 8.42
N GLY A 245 0.87 -3.50 8.80
CA GLY A 245 1.22 -4.56 7.86
C GLY A 245 0.01 -5.32 7.34
N SER A 246 -0.76 -5.97 8.22
CA SER A 246 -1.93 -6.74 7.79
C SER A 246 -3.17 -5.88 7.60
N GLY A 247 -3.34 -4.87 8.47
CA GLY A 247 -4.50 -3.99 8.41
C GLY A 247 -4.44 -3.10 7.19
N PHE A 248 -3.51 -2.16 7.17
CA PHE A 248 -3.47 -1.16 6.11
C PHE A 248 -2.84 -1.71 4.82
N PHE A 249 -1.56 -2.10 4.86
CA PHE A 249 -0.89 -2.49 3.62
C PHE A 249 -1.53 -3.71 2.97
N PHE A 250 -1.75 -4.79 3.70
CA PHE A 250 -2.29 -6.00 3.08
C PHE A 250 -3.74 -5.83 2.62
N LEU A 251 -4.64 -5.33 3.48
CA LEU A 251 -6.06 -5.23 3.12
C LEU A 251 -6.30 -4.17 2.05
N SER A 252 -5.78 -2.94 2.22
CA SER A 252 -5.97 -1.89 1.21
C SER A 252 -5.34 -2.27 -0.12
N LEU A 253 -4.11 -2.80 -0.09
CA LEU A 253 -3.42 -3.24 -1.30
C LEU A 253 -4.19 -4.35 -2.01
N SER A 254 -4.67 -5.35 -1.27
CA SER A 254 -5.44 -6.45 -1.86
C SER A 254 -6.71 -5.94 -2.53
N GLY A 255 -7.46 -5.04 -1.89
CA GLY A 255 -8.66 -4.44 -2.47
C GLY A 255 -8.36 -3.64 -3.74
N VAL A 256 -7.32 -2.81 -3.70
CA VAL A 256 -6.87 -1.99 -4.84
C VAL A 256 -6.37 -2.86 -6.00
N VAL A 257 -5.51 -3.84 -5.72
CA VAL A 257 -4.93 -4.72 -6.75
C VAL A 257 -6.01 -5.59 -7.39
N LEU A 258 -6.93 -6.17 -6.62
CA LEU A 258 -8.02 -6.97 -7.18
C LEU A 258 -8.89 -6.14 -8.12
N TYR A 259 -9.21 -4.89 -7.75
CA TYR A 259 -9.95 -3.99 -8.61
C TYR A 259 -9.13 -3.61 -9.86
N ALA A 260 -7.87 -3.19 -9.68
CA ALA A 260 -6.99 -2.82 -10.80
C ALA A 260 -6.73 -3.99 -11.75
N SER A 261 -6.59 -5.22 -11.23
CA SER A 261 -6.44 -6.43 -12.03
C SER A 261 -7.67 -6.70 -12.88
N SER A 262 -8.86 -6.52 -12.31
CA SER A 262 -10.14 -6.69 -13.00
C SER A 262 -10.30 -5.64 -14.11
N VAL A 263 -10.09 -4.36 -13.79
CA VAL A 263 -10.21 -3.25 -14.75
C VAL A 263 -9.16 -3.36 -15.85
N GLY A 264 -7.89 -3.58 -15.49
CA GLY A 264 -6.79 -3.64 -16.45
C GLY A 264 -6.82 -4.86 -17.37
N SER A 265 -7.34 -5.99 -16.89
CA SER A 265 -7.46 -7.21 -17.70
C SER A 265 -8.76 -7.26 -18.52
N GLY A 266 -9.78 -6.50 -18.14
CA GLY A 266 -11.12 -6.62 -18.71
C GLY A 266 -11.86 -7.88 -18.25
N ASN A 267 -11.40 -8.57 -17.21
CA ASN A 267 -11.96 -9.82 -16.73
C ASN A 267 -12.65 -9.65 -15.36
N ALA A 268 -13.68 -10.46 -15.11
CA ALA A 268 -14.25 -10.60 -13.78
C ALA A 268 -13.22 -11.20 -12.81
N LEU A 269 -13.36 -10.89 -11.52
CA LEU A 269 -12.56 -11.54 -10.48
C LEU A 269 -12.81 -13.04 -10.52
N TRP A 270 -11.73 -13.80 -10.48
CA TRP A 270 -11.77 -15.25 -10.67
C TRP A 270 -12.63 -15.95 -9.60
N SER A 271 -12.57 -15.50 -8.34
CA SER A 271 -13.30 -16.16 -7.26
C SER A 271 -13.73 -15.20 -6.15
N ARG A 272 -15.04 -15.18 -5.85
CA ARG A 272 -15.58 -14.50 -4.67
C ARG A 272 -15.10 -15.11 -3.37
N THR A 273 -14.99 -16.44 -3.31
CA THR A 273 -14.55 -17.14 -2.11
C THR A 273 -13.11 -16.77 -1.74
N LEU A 274 -12.22 -16.62 -2.73
CA LEU A 274 -10.85 -16.19 -2.49
C LEU A 274 -10.79 -14.74 -2.01
N VAL A 275 -11.66 -13.84 -2.48
CA VAL A 275 -11.75 -12.47 -1.92
C VAL A 275 -12.18 -12.53 -0.45
N GLY A 276 -13.15 -13.37 -0.13
CA GLY A 276 -13.59 -13.60 1.26
C GLY A 276 -12.47 -14.16 2.14
N ALA A 277 -11.71 -15.13 1.63
CA ALA A 277 -10.55 -15.70 2.32
C ALA A 277 -9.44 -14.65 2.55
N THR A 278 -9.20 -13.78 1.57
CA THR A 278 -8.28 -12.64 1.70
C THR A 278 -8.74 -11.67 2.79
N LEU A 279 -10.01 -11.31 2.80
CA LEU A 279 -10.57 -10.38 3.77
C LEU A 279 -10.53 -10.95 5.19
N LEU A 280 -11.15 -12.11 5.40
CA LEU A 280 -11.21 -12.74 6.71
C LEU A 280 -9.83 -13.16 7.21
N GLY A 281 -9.02 -13.75 6.32
CA GLY A 281 -7.66 -14.14 6.65
C GLY A 281 -6.80 -12.94 7.02
N GLY A 282 -6.87 -11.85 6.26
CA GLY A 282 -6.14 -10.61 6.56
C GLY A 282 -6.55 -9.97 7.89
N LEU A 283 -7.81 -10.12 8.32
CA LEU A 283 -8.26 -9.66 9.63
C LEU A 283 -7.77 -10.53 10.79
N PHE A 284 -7.63 -11.85 10.57
CA PHE A 284 -7.35 -12.81 11.63
C PHE A 284 -5.90 -13.27 11.71
N THR A 285 -5.06 -12.92 10.73
CA THR A 285 -3.66 -13.35 10.66
C THR A 285 -2.70 -12.18 10.80
N LEU A 286 -1.41 -12.47 10.82
CA LEU A 286 -0.37 -11.46 10.93
C LEU A 286 0.28 -11.13 9.60
N ASN A 287 0.97 -9.98 9.63
CA ASN A 287 1.61 -9.31 8.53
C ASN A 287 2.40 -10.25 7.61
N PRO A 288 2.05 -10.32 6.32
CA PRO A 288 2.77 -11.12 5.35
C PRO A 288 4.02 -10.44 4.78
N PHE A 289 4.33 -9.22 5.17
CA PHE A 289 5.37 -8.39 4.57
C PHE A 289 6.65 -8.28 5.40
N GLY A 290 6.87 -9.16 6.36
CA GLY A 290 8.06 -9.17 7.19
C GLY A 290 7.81 -8.88 8.65
N ALA A 291 8.83 -9.16 9.48
CA ALA A 291 8.69 -9.16 10.92
C ALA A 291 8.61 -7.76 11.55
N ASN A 292 9.15 -6.73 10.91
CA ASN A 292 9.39 -5.43 11.55
C ASN A 292 8.71 -4.23 10.86
N HIS A 293 7.64 -4.42 10.09
CA HIS A 293 6.93 -3.28 9.48
C HIS A 293 6.31 -2.32 10.51
N GLY A 294 6.08 -2.77 11.74
CA GLY A 294 5.64 -1.90 12.83
C GLY A 294 6.71 -0.90 13.27
N THR A 295 7.99 -1.25 13.12
CA THR A 295 9.10 -0.36 13.46
C THR A 295 9.24 0.82 12.52
N LEU A 296 8.71 0.72 11.29
CA LEU A 296 8.67 1.86 10.36
C LEU A 296 8.05 3.11 10.97
N VAL A 297 6.97 2.93 11.73
CA VAL A 297 6.31 4.06 12.39
C VAL A 297 7.18 4.59 13.51
N ALA A 298 7.83 3.72 14.27
CA ALA A 298 8.75 4.11 15.32
C ALA A 298 9.96 4.84 14.76
N ASP A 299 10.57 4.33 13.70
CA ASP A 299 11.70 4.95 13.01
C ASP A 299 11.31 6.33 12.45
N LEU A 300 10.12 6.43 11.86
CA LEU A 300 9.60 7.70 11.35
C LEU A 300 9.48 8.75 12.46
N PHE A 301 9.14 8.33 13.69
CA PHE A 301 9.00 9.23 14.83
C PHE A 301 10.29 9.41 15.63
N GLY A 302 11.41 8.83 15.17
CA GLY A 302 12.69 8.87 15.88
C GLY A 302 12.62 8.23 17.27
N LEU A 303 11.75 7.24 17.41
CA LEU A 303 11.55 6.49 18.64
C LEU A 303 12.38 5.22 18.56
N ASP A 304 13.20 4.99 19.56
CA ASP A 304 14.00 3.79 19.68
C ASP A 304 13.05 2.61 19.94
N ALA A 305 12.53 2.04 18.86
CA ALA A 305 11.74 0.82 18.91
C ALA A 305 12.73 -0.33 19.09
N GLY A 306 13.16 -0.56 20.31
CA GLY A 306 13.93 -1.74 20.64
C GLY A 306 13.30 -3.01 20.06
N GLU A 307 14.03 -4.10 20.04
CA GLU A 307 13.50 -5.41 19.67
C GLU A 307 12.18 -5.65 20.38
N LEU A 308 11.16 -6.11 19.66
CA LEU A 308 9.84 -6.48 20.21
C LEU A 308 10.05 -7.40 21.42
N ALA A 309 9.99 -6.85 22.63
CA ALA A 309 10.19 -7.58 23.87
C ALA A 309 8.95 -8.45 24.17
N MET A 310 8.73 -9.48 23.37
CA MET A 310 7.63 -10.41 23.56
C MET A 310 8.03 -11.55 24.51
N SER A 311 7.06 -12.05 25.27
CA SER A 311 7.23 -13.31 25.97
C SER A 311 7.38 -14.47 24.97
N THR A 312 8.05 -15.57 25.40
CA THR A 312 8.20 -16.77 24.55
C THR A 312 6.83 -17.30 24.06
N ASN A 313 5.80 -17.26 24.91
CA ASN A 313 4.46 -17.70 24.52
C ASN A 313 3.85 -16.79 23.44
N ASP A 314 4.06 -15.50 23.54
CA ASP A 314 3.58 -14.53 22.57
C ASP A 314 4.30 -14.68 21.23
N THR A 315 5.60 -14.93 21.25
CA THR A 315 6.38 -15.21 20.03
C THR A 315 5.86 -16.46 19.30
N VAL A 316 5.53 -17.54 20.03
CA VAL A 316 4.92 -18.74 19.43
C VAL A 316 3.56 -18.43 18.80
N ILE A 317 2.71 -17.64 19.47
CA ILE A 317 1.41 -17.25 18.94
C ILE A 317 1.56 -16.39 17.68
N VAL A 318 2.45 -15.42 17.70
CA VAL A 318 2.75 -14.57 16.54
C VAL A 318 3.22 -15.40 15.36
N THR A 319 4.13 -16.35 15.58
CA THR A 319 4.62 -17.26 14.53
C THR A 319 3.50 -18.12 13.95
N PHE A 320 2.62 -18.64 14.79
CA PHE A 320 1.45 -19.40 14.33
C PHE A 320 0.49 -18.54 13.50
N LEU A 321 0.19 -17.33 13.95
CA LEU A 321 -0.68 -16.40 13.22
C LEU A 321 -0.04 -15.95 11.91
N MET A 322 1.29 -15.79 11.88
CA MET A 322 2.00 -15.48 10.65
C MET A 322 1.99 -16.66 9.67
N ALA A 323 2.12 -17.88 10.15
CA ALA A 323 1.96 -19.08 9.31
C ALA A 323 0.54 -19.18 8.72
N LEU A 324 -0.49 -18.82 9.50
CA LEU A 324 -1.87 -18.72 9.03
C LEU A 324 -2.07 -17.65 7.95
N ALA A 325 -1.22 -16.61 7.90
CA ALA A 325 -1.25 -15.60 6.85
C ALA A 325 -0.97 -16.18 5.45
N SER A 326 -0.43 -17.40 5.37
CA SER A 326 -0.31 -18.13 4.09
C SER A 326 -1.65 -18.27 3.36
N VAL A 327 -2.75 -18.45 4.08
CA VAL A 327 -4.09 -18.59 3.49
C VAL A 327 -4.54 -17.32 2.76
N PRO A 328 -4.60 -16.14 3.39
CA PRO A 328 -5.00 -14.92 2.69
C PRO A 328 -3.98 -14.49 1.61
N VAL A 329 -2.68 -14.73 1.80
CA VAL A 329 -1.64 -14.43 0.80
C VAL A 329 -1.86 -15.26 -0.46
N ILE A 330 -1.99 -16.58 -0.33
CA ILE A 330 -2.22 -17.47 -1.47
C ILE A 330 -3.58 -17.16 -2.12
N ALA A 331 -4.61 -16.92 -1.33
CA ALA A 331 -5.94 -16.56 -1.84
C ALA A 331 -5.91 -15.27 -2.66
N PHE A 332 -5.23 -14.25 -2.18
CA PHE A 332 -5.05 -12.98 -2.87
C PHE A 332 -4.26 -13.14 -4.17
N VAL A 333 -3.06 -13.74 -4.08
CA VAL A 333 -2.17 -13.91 -5.23
C VAL A 333 -2.84 -14.77 -6.31
N ALA A 334 -3.43 -15.92 -5.93
CA ALA A 334 -4.11 -16.79 -6.89
C ALA A 334 -5.28 -16.07 -7.57
N ASN A 335 -6.10 -15.34 -6.81
CA ASN A 335 -7.26 -14.63 -7.38
C ASN A 335 -6.82 -13.55 -8.38
N ALA A 336 -5.85 -12.72 -8.01
CA ALA A 336 -5.33 -11.67 -8.90
C ALA A 336 -4.66 -12.26 -10.15
N MET A 337 -3.77 -13.23 -9.99
CA MET A 337 -3.06 -13.86 -11.13
C MET A 337 -4.01 -14.57 -12.09
N LEU A 338 -4.99 -15.31 -11.57
CA LEU A 338 -5.98 -16.02 -12.40
C LEU A 338 -6.92 -15.03 -13.10
N THR A 339 -7.23 -13.88 -12.48
CA THR A 339 -7.98 -12.80 -13.12
C THR A 339 -7.21 -12.19 -14.29
N ILE A 340 -5.89 -12.00 -14.15
CA ILE A 340 -5.04 -11.40 -15.19
C ILE A 340 -4.71 -12.40 -16.30
N ARG A 341 -4.59 -13.69 -15.98
CA ARG A 341 -4.09 -14.74 -16.91
C ARG A 341 -4.78 -14.75 -18.26
N ASP A 342 -6.09 -14.57 -18.27
CA ASP A 342 -6.91 -14.65 -19.48
C ASP A 342 -7.08 -13.28 -20.18
N SER A 343 -6.29 -12.26 -19.76
CA SER A 343 -6.26 -10.96 -20.42
C SER A 343 -5.66 -11.06 -21.83
N SER A 344 -6.19 -10.26 -22.74
CA SER A 344 -5.63 -10.10 -24.09
C SER A 344 -4.22 -9.47 -24.09
N SER A 345 -3.87 -8.77 -23.01
CA SER A 345 -2.59 -8.04 -22.86
C SER A 345 -2.07 -8.09 -21.43
N PRO A 346 -1.68 -9.28 -20.91
CA PRO A 346 -1.22 -9.42 -19.53
C PRO A 346 0.08 -8.64 -19.22
N GLY A 347 0.83 -8.24 -20.26
CA GLY A 347 2.02 -7.39 -20.15
C GLY A 347 1.74 -5.91 -20.41
N ALA A 348 0.49 -5.47 -20.40
CA ALA A 348 0.16 -4.05 -20.48
C ALA A 348 0.75 -3.28 -19.29
N PRO A 349 1.09 -1.98 -19.46
CA PRO A 349 1.54 -1.15 -18.35
C PRO A 349 0.53 -1.19 -17.18
N GLY A 350 1.04 -1.35 -15.98
CA GLY A 350 0.27 -1.56 -14.77
C GLY A 350 0.05 -3.03 -14.45
N LEU A 351 -0.44 -3.86 -15.38
CA LEU A 351 -0.59 -5.30 -15.16
C LEU A 351 0.75 -6.03 -15.08
N ALA A 352 1.75 -5.57 -15.82
CA ALA A 352 3.09 -6.15 -15.77
C ALA A 352 3.72 -5.94 -14.39
N GLU A 353 3.62 -4.72 -13.84
CA GLU A 353 4.09 -4.38 -12.50
C GLU A 353 3.32 -5.15 -11.42
N ILE A 354 1.99 -5.26 -11.54
CA ILE A 354 1.17 -6.08 -10.64
C ILE A 354 1.65 -7.54 -10.67
N ASN A 355 1.84 -8.13 -11.84
CA ASN A 355 2.33 -9.49 -11.97
C ASN A 355 3.72 -9.68 -11.33
N LEU A 356 4.64 -8.72 -11.48
CA LEU A 356 5.94 -8.76 -10.83
C LEU A 356 5.80 -8.83 -9.31
N GLY A 357 4.99 -7.95 -8.74
CA GLY A 357 4.75 -7.91 -7.30
C GLY A 357 4.05 -9.18 -6.77
N LEU A 358 3.06 -9.73 -7.50
CA LEU A 358 2.38 -10.97 -7.13
C LEU A 358 3.34 -12.16 -7.15
N LEU A 359 4.21 -12.25 -8.14
CA LEU A 359 5.22 -13.33 -8.22
C LEU A 359 6.24 -13.22 -7.08
N ALA A 360 6.66 -12.01 -6.73
CA ALA A 360 7.60 -11.79 -5.65
C ALA A 360 6.98 -12.03 -4.25
N MET A 361 5.67 -11.87 -4.11
CA MET A 361 5.00 -11.93 -2.81
C MET A 361 5.14 -13.29 -2.12
N ILE A 362 5.08 -14.39 -2.87
CA ILE A 362 5.19 -15.74 -2.30
C ILE A 362 6.59 -15.99 -1.70
N PRO A 363 7.70 -15.83 -2.45
CA PRO A 363 9.03 -16.05 -1.89
C PRO A 363 9.37 -15.08 -0.75
N VAL A 364 8.94 -13.81 -0.83
CA VAL A 364 9.15 -12.83 0.23
C VAL A 364 8.39 -13.24 1.50
N PHE A 365 7.13 -13.66 1.38
CA PHE A 365 6.36 -14.17 2.52
C PHE A 365 7.01 -15.40 3.15
N VAL A 366 7.48 -16.34 2.33
CA VAL A 366 8.19 -17.54 2.82
C VAL A 366 9.47 -17.13 3.56
N GLY A 367 10.24 -16.19 3.02
CA GLY A 367 11.43 -15.65 3.68
C GLY A 367 11.10 -15.00 5.04
N SER A 368 10.05 -14.19 5.09
CA SER A 368 9.56 -13.58 6.34
C SER A 368 9.16 -14.64 7.39
N LEU A 369 8.52 -15.72 6.94
CA LEU A 369 8.13 -16.82 7.82
C LEU A 369 9.35 -17.58 8.37
N PHE A 370 10.40 -17.77 7.55
CA PHE A 370 11.65 -18.39 8.02
C PHE A 370 12.33 -17.54 9.07
N VAL A 371 12.46 -16.22 8.86
CA VAL A 371 13.01 -15.29 9.85
C VAL A 371 12.25 -15.35 11.17
N GLN A 372 10.91 -15.37 11.13
CA GLN A 372 10.08 -15.47 12.33
C GLN A 372 10.23 -16.82 13.02
N THR A 373 10.35 -17.92 12.27
CA THR A 373 10.53 -19.27 12.83
C THR A 373 11.89 -19.41 13.50
N ASP A 374 12.93 -18.82 12.94
CA ASP A 374 14.28 -18.80 13.50
C ASP A 374 14.31 -18.07 14.85
N ALA A 375 13.61 -16.94 14.94
CA ALA A 375 13.43 -16.20 16.20
C ALA A 375 12.76 -17.04 17.30
N VAL A 376 11.83 -17.96 16.95
CA VAL A 376 11.19 -18.90 17.89
C VAL A 376 12.17 -19.99 18.32
N SER A 377 12.94 -20.54 17.38
CA SER A 377 13.90 -21.60 17.66
C SER A 377 15.12 -21.12 18.44
N GLY A 378 15.38 -19.82 18.45
CA GLY A 378 16.53 -19.21 19.13
C GLY A 378 17.85 -19.48 18.43
N THR A 379 17.83 -19.90 17.16
CA THR A 379 19.04 -20.18 16.39
C THR A 379 19.71 -18.91 15.93
N ASN A 380 18.95 -17.86 15.64
CA ASN A 380 19.42 -16.56 15.13
C ASN A 380 20.22 -16.60 13.81
N ALA A 381 20.23 -17.76 13.15
CA ALA A 381 21.00 -17.95 11.93
C ALA A 381 20.45 -17.12 10.75
N ILE A 382 19.12 -16.96 10.70
CA ILE A 382 18.43 -16.27 9.61
C ILE A 382 17.84 -14.92 10.06
N SER A 383 17.70 -14.72 11.37
CA SER A 383 17.09 -13.50 11.92
C SER A 383 17.80 -12.20 11.48
N GLY A 384 19.11 -12.25 11.26
CA GLY A 384 19.89 -11.14 10.70
C GLY A 384 19.51 -10.75 9.27
N LEU A 385 18.75 -11.59 8.55
CA LEU A 385 18.21 -11.27 7.22
C LEU A 385 16.93 -10.44 7.27
N SER A 386 16.37 -10.14 8.44
CA SER A 386 15.07 -9.46 8.58
C SER A 386 15.03 -8.13 7.81
N TRP A 387 16.08 -7.33 7.91
CA TRP A 387 16.20 -6.06 7.21
C TRP A 387 16.13 -6.23 5.67
N THR A 388 16.89 -7.17 5.12
CA THR A 388 16.92 -7.42 3.67
C THR A 388 15.56 -7.94 3.17
N ILE A 389 14.88 -8.79 3.96
CA ILE A 389 13.55 -9.29 3.61
C ILE A 389 12.51 -8.17 3.67
N GLU A 390 12.65 -7.22 4.58
CA GLU A 390 11.79 -6.03 4.62
C GLU A 390 12.00 -5.11 3.40
N GLU A 391 13.25 -4.89 2.98
CA GLU A 391 13.56 -4.19 1.72
C GLU A 391 12.92 -4.89 0.52
N MET A 392 13.03 -6.23 0.46
CA MET A 392 12.38 -7.02 -0.57
C MET A 392 10.86 -6.92 -0.50
N SER A 393 10.27 -6.92 0.69
CA SER A 393 8.82 -6.69 0.87
C SER A 393 8.40 -5.34 0.30
N GLN A 394 9.18 -4.31 0.54
CA GLN A 394 8.89 -2.97 0.06
C GLN A 394 9.07 -2.86 -1.46
N TRP A 395 10.26 -3.20 -1.98
CA TRP A 395 10.64 -2.93 -3.36
C TRP A 395 10.24 -4.02 -4.35
N ALA A 396 10.13 -5.28 -3.91
CA ALA A 396 9.71 -6.37 -4.77
C ALA A 396 8.20 -6.63 -4.74
N VAL A 397 7.50 -6.23 -3.67
CA VAL A 397 6.06 -6.52 -3.50
C VAL A 397 5.24 -5.23 -3.44
N LEU A 398 5.42 -4.41 -2.41
CA LEU A 398 4.53 -3.27 -2.14
C LEU A 398 4.60 -2.20 -3.23
N VAL A 399 5.81 -1.83 -3.66
CA VAL A 399 6.00 -0.81 -4.71
C VAL A 399 5.46 -1.29 -6.06
N PRO A 400 5.80 -2.47 -6.60
CA PRO A 400 5.25 -2.92 -7.87
C PRO A 400 3.73 -3.09 -7.85
N LEU A 401 3.15 -3.59 -6.77
CA LEU A 401 1.70 -3.76 -6.67
C LEU A 401 0.96 -2.42 -6.60
N SER A 402 1.44 -1.48 -5.77
CA SER A 402 0.81 -0.16 -5.64
C SER A 402 1.02 0.70 -6.89
N LEU A 403 2.24 0.77 -7.42
CA LEU A 403 2.58 1.49 -8.63
C LEU A 403 1.84 0.91 -9.84
N GLY A 404 1.82 -0.41 -9.97
CA GLY A 404 1.10 -1.11 -11.04
C GLY A 404 -0.40 -0.80 -11.02
N SER A 405 -0.99 -0.76 -9.82
CA SER A 405 -2.40 -0.35 -9.65
C SER A 405 -2.62 1.10 -10.07
N VAL A 406 -1.74 2.01 -9.67
CA VAL A 406 -1.79 3.42 -10.08
C VAL A 406 -1.71 3.55 -11.61
N ILE A 407 -0.78 2.83 -12.25
CA ILE A 407 -0.60 2.87 -13.71
C ILE A 407 -1.81 2.28 -14.43
N ALA A 408 -2.34 1.15 -13.96
CA ALA A 408 -3.52 0.51 -14.54
C ALA A 408 -4.77 1.40 -14.45
N LEU A 409 -4.93 2.11 -13.34
CA LEU A 409 -6.06 3.00 -13.09
C LEU A 409 -5.83 4.44 -13.59
N TYR A 410 -4.62 4.77 -14.05
CA TYR A 410 -4.26 6.11 -14.47
C TYR A 410 -5.20 6.69 -15.55
N PRO A 411 -5.58 5.94 -16.60
CA PRO A 411 -6.48 6.46 -17.62
C PRO A 411 -7.87 6.81 -17.05
N SER A 412 -8.41 5.96 -16.17
CA SER A 412 -9.73 6.18 -15.58
C SER A 412 -9.75 7.30 -14.53
N ILE A 413 -8.63 7.54 -13.82
CA ILE A 413 -8.51 8.62 -12.84
C ILE A 413 -8.26 9.97 -13.50
N THR A 414 -7.43 9.99 -14.55
CA THR A 414 -6.98 11.25 -15.17
C THR A 414 -7.75 11.63 -16.41
N GLY A 415 -8.47 10.71 -17.03
CA GLY A 415 -9.09 10.86 -18.35
C GLY A 415 -8.07 10.96 -19.49
N ARG A 416 -6.82 10.53 -19.26
CA ARG A 416 -5.74 10.61 -20.25
C ARG A 416 -4.88 9.34 -20.25
N GLN A 417 -4.39 9.00 -21.42
CA GLN A 417 -3.41 7.92 -21.56
C GLN A 417 -2.04 8.33 -21.00
N LEU A 418 -1.20 7.35 -20.68
CA LEU A 418 0.22 7.58 -20.42
C LEU A 418 0.86 8.27 -21.65
N ALA A 419 1.89 9.08 -21.42
CA ALA A 419 2.58 9.78 -22.53
C ALA A 419 3.22 8.80 -23.53
N SER A 420 3.72 7.64 -23.07
CA SER A 420 4.37 6.63 -23.90
C SER A 420 4.29 5.24 -23.26
N ALA A 421 3.74 4.28 -23.99
CA ALA A 421 3.73 2.87 -23.59
C ALA A 421 5.14 2.26 -23.59
N ASP A 422 6.00 2.67 -24.53
CA ASP A 422 7.39 2.17 -24.60
C ASP A 422 8.22 2.65 -23.40
N ARG A 423 7.99 3.89 -22.93
CA ARG A 423 8.64 4.40 -21.72
C ARG A 423 8.19 3.61 -20.49
N ALA A 424 6.91 3.29 -20.37
CA ALA A 424 6.39 2.45 -19.29
C ALA A 424 7.02 1.06 -19.33
N ARG A 425 7.12 0.45 -20.51
CA ARG A 425 7.77 -0.87 -20.69
C ARG A 425 9.25 -0.84 -20.33
N THR A 426 9.99 0.21 -20.72
CA THR A 426 11.39 0.38 -20.33
C THR A 426 11.54 0.51 -18.83
N ALA A 427 10.70 1.33 -18.19
CA ALA A 427 10.70 1.49 -16.73
C ALA A 427 10.38 0.17 -16.01
N PHE A 428 9.42 -0.61 -16.51
CA PHE A 428 9.12 -1.95 -15.98
C PHE A 428 10.34 -2.88 -16.03
N TRP A 429 11.08 -2.96 -17.15
CA TRP A 429 12.24 -3.83 -17.25
C TRP A 429 13.40 -3.38 -16.34
N LEU A 430 13.59 -2.07 -16.15
CA LEU A 430 14.57 -1.54 -15.20
C LEU A 430 14.18 -1.87 -13.75
N MET A 431 12.90 -1.72 -13.40
CA MET A 431 12.39 -2.12 -12.10
C MET A 431 12.54 -3.63 -11.89
N GLY A 432 12.19 -4.44 -12.89
CA GLY A 432 12.36 -5.89 -12.85
C GLY A 432 13.83 -6.31 -12.63
N ALA A 433 14.77 -5.64 -13.29
CA ALA A 433 16.19 -5.89 -13.08
C ALA A 433 16.63 -5.52 -11.66
N ALA A 434 16.21 -4.36 -11.14
CA ALA A 434 16.51 -3.94 -9.77
C ALA A 434 15.97 -4.93 -8.73
N VAL A 435 14.72 -5.40 -8.92
CA VAL A 435 14.06 -6.35 -8.02
C VAL A 435 14.68 -7.75 -8.13
N LEU A 436 14.78 -8.30 -9.34
CA LEU A 436 15.18 -9.70 -9.52
C LEU A 436 16.69 -9.91 -9.38
N LEU A 437 17.50 -8.93 -9.76
CA LEU A 437 18.96 -9.06 -9.68
C LEU A 437 19.52 -8.30 -8.49
N GLY A 438 19.17 -7.02 -8.32
CA GLY A 438 19.72 -6.17 -7.26
C GLY A 438 19.36 -6.69 -5.86
N LEU A 439 18.07 -6.86 -5.57
CA LEU A 439 17.64 -7.33 -4.25
C LEU A 439 18.02 -8.79 -3.99
N MET A 440 18.06 -9.65 -5.02
CA MET A 440 18.52 -11.03 -4.85
C MET A 440 20.04 -11.11 -4.57
N LEU A 441 20.83 -10.25 -5.18
CA LEU A 441 22.26 -10.15 -4.84
C LEU A 441 22.47 -9.62 -3.41
N ASN A 442 21.67 -8.63 -2.99
CA ASN A 442 21.72 -8.13 -1.62
C ASN A 442 21.35 -9.22 -0.61
N LEU A 443 20.27 -9.97 -0.87
CA LEU A 443 19.89 -11.12 -0.04
C LEU A 443 21.00 -12.18 0.01
N THR A 444 21.64 -12.47 -1.12
CA THR A 444 22.74 -13.45 -1.18
C THR A 444 23.95 -12.98 -0.39
N SER A 445 24.31 -11.70 -0.52
CA SER A 445 25.38 -11.07 0.27
C SER A 445 25.10 -11.19 1.76
N SER A 446 23.92 -10.78 2.21
CA SER A 446 23.51 -10.86 3.63
C SER A 446 23.49 -12.31 4.15
N ALA A 447 23.04 -13.27 3.32
CA ALA A 447 23.05 -14.69 3.71
C ALA A 447 24.47 -15.25 3.85
N ILE A 448 25.40 -14.83 2.99
CA ILE A 448 26.82 -15.19 3.10
C ILE A 448 27.42 -14.60 4.38
N ASP A 449 27.14 -13.33 4.69
CA ASP A 449 27.62 -12.69 5.91
C ASP A 449 27.17 -13.43 7.17
N MET A 450 25.87 -13.79 7.22
CA MET A 450 25.32 -14.55 8.34
C MET A 450 25.97 -15.93 8.47
N ALA A 451 26.15 -16.65 7.36
CA ALA A 451 26.77 -17.97 7.37
C ALA A 451 28.26 -17.91 7.81
N LEU A 452 28.96 -16.85 7.44
CA LEU A 452 30.37 -16.65 7.83
C LEU A 452 30.48 -16.25 9.31
N LEU A 453 29.57 -15.41 9.83
CA LEU A 453 29.48 -15.09 11.26
C LEU A 453 29.25 -16.33 12.10
N ASP A 454 28.32 -17.21 11.68
CA ASP A 454 28.08 -18.49 12.34
C ASP A 454 29.30 -19.42 12.30
N ALA A 455 30.10 -19.34 11.25
CA ALA A 455 31.38 -20.07 11.14
C ALA A 455 32.51 -19.43 11.94
N GLY A 456 32.27 -18.33 12.65
CA GLY A 456 33.27 -17.64 13.50
C GLY A 456 34.23 -16.72 12.75
N VAL A 457 33.86 -16.25 11.56
CA VAL A 457 34.61 -15.23 10.82
C VAL A 457 34.32 -13.87 11.44
N GLU A 458 35.37 -13.15 11.90
CA GLU A 458 35.22 -11.88 12.61
C GLU A 458 34.72 -10.74 11.69
N ASP A 459 35.13 -10.73 10.42
CA ASP A 459 34.73 -9.71 9.43
C ASP A 459 34.28 -10.37 8.12
N PRO A 460 33.03 -10.85 8.08
CA PRO A 460 32.45 -11.50 6.89
C PRO A 460 32.20 -10.52 5.73
N SER A 461 31.99 -9.24 6.02
CA SER A 461 31.65 -8.23 5.01
C SER A 461 32.77 -8.04 3.98
N SER A 462 34.02 -8.33 4.34
CA SER A 462 35.17 -8.30 3.43
C SER A 462 35.06 -9.31 2.28
N LEU A 463 34.33 -10.41 2.47
CA LEU A 463 34.15 -11.48 1.48
C LEU A 463 32.87 -11.29 0.62
N SER A 464 31.84 -10.66 1.17
CA SER A 464 30.57 -10.41 0.49
C SER A 464 30.51 -9.02 -0.18
N HIS A 465 31.47 -8.15 0.07
CA HIS A 465 31.50 -6.75 -0.37
C HIS A 465 31.23 -6.56 -1.86
N GLU A 466 31.86 -7.35 -2.71
CA GLU A 466 31.68 -7.26 -4.17
C GLU A 466 30.22 -7.52 -4.61
N LEU A 467 29.54 -8.44 -3.92
CA LEU A 467 28.12 -8.74 -4.21
C LEU A 467 27.21 -7.60 -3.78
N SER A 468 27.46 -7.01 -2.62
CA SER A 468 26.65 -5.91 -2.10
C SER A 468 26.86 -4.62 -2.89
N VAL A 469 28.10 -4.34 -3.36
CA VAL A 469 28.37 -3.25 -4.30
C VAL A 469 27.63 -3.46 -5.62
N ALA A 470 27.70 -4.67 -6.19
CA ALA A 470 26.97 -5.01 -7.41
C ALA A 470 25.45 -4.86 -7.22
N ALA A 471 24.92 -5.29 -6.08
CA ALA A 471 23.52 -5.12 -5.71
C ALA A 471 23.09 -3.64 -5.71
N SER A 472 23.89 -2.77 -5.08
CA SER A 472 23.63 -1.33 -5.01
C SER A 472 23.64 -0.67 -6.39
N VAL A 473 24.63 -1.01 -7.24
CA VAL A 473 24.71 -0.51 -8.62
C VAL A 473 23.48 -0.95 -9.44
N ILE A 474 23.04 -2.19 -9.30
CA ILE A 474 21.85 -2.68 -10.02
C ILE A 474 20.58 -2.06 -9.44
N PHE A 475 20.49 -1.84 -8.13
CA PHE A 475 19.34 -1.19 -7.51
C PHE A 475 19.14 0.25 -8.03
N TYR A 476 20.21 0.92 -8.50
CA TYR A 476 20.07 2.23 -9.17
C TYR A 476 19.08 2.19 -10.35
N PHE A 477 18.86 1.03 -10.97
CA PHE A 477 17.83 0.88 -12.01
C PHE A 477 16.41 1.13 -11.47
N ALA A 478 16.15 0.89 -10.18
CA ALA A 478 14.88 1.26 -9.55
C ALA A 478 14.69 2.78 -9.51
N VAL A 479 15.75 3.53 -9.21
CA VAL A 479 15.72 5.00 -9.24
C VAL A 479 15.38 5.50 -10.64
N VAL A 480 16.07 4.99 -11.66
CA VAL A 480 15.81 5.35 -13.06
C VAL A 480 14.40 4.95 -13.48
N ALA A 481 13.92 3.78 -13.08
CA ALA A 481 12.55 3.33 -13.35
C ALA A 481 11.52 4.28 -12.75
N MET A 482 11.70 4.71 -11.49
CA MET A 482 10.80 5.66 -10.82
C MET A 482 10.80 7.03 -11.51
N ILE A 483 11.96 7.51 -11.95
CA ILE A 483 12.07 8.75 -12.75
C ILE A 483 11.27 8.61 -14.05
N LEU A 484 11.43 7.49 -14.77
CA LEU A 484 10.73 7.25 -16.02
C LEU A 484 9.21 7.15 -15.84
N HIS A 485 8.74 6.46 -14.79
CA HIS A 485 7.32 6.38 -14.46
C HIS A 485 6.76 7.76 -14.10
N SER A 486 7.45 8.53 -13.25
CA SER A 486 7.07 9.89 -12.88
C SER A 486 6.97 10.81 -14.10
N LEU A 487 8.00 10.81 -14.95
CA LEU A 487 8.00 11.59 -16.19
C LEU A 487 6.90 11.16 -17.17
N ASN A 488 6.61 9.85 -17.24
CA ASN A 488 5.59 9.32 -18.12
C ASN A 488 4.18 9.73 -17.69
N MET A 489 3.90 9.66 -16.38
CA MET A 489 2.62 10.07 -15.83
C MET A 489 2.43 11.59 -15.87
N VAL A 490 3.43 12.37 -15.43
CA VAL A 490 3.35 13.84 -15.49
C VAL A 490 3.20 14.32 -16.93
N SER A 491 3.99 13.77 -17.87
CA SER A 491 3.85 14.11 -19.29
C SER A 491 2.50 13.67 -19.86
N GLY A 492 1.94 12.56 -19.36
CA GLY A 492 0.64 12.05 -19.76
C GLY A 492 -0.50 13.03 -19.47
N LEU A 493 -0.44 13.76 -18.35
CA LEU A 493 -1.44 14.78 -18.02
C LEU A 493 -1.53 15.90 -19.08
N PHE A 494 -0.41 16.21 -19.74
CA PHE A 494 -0.34 17.31 -20.71
C PHE A 494 -0.40 16.81 -22.17
N ARG A 495 0.18 15.67 -22.47
CA ARG A 495 0.41 15.16 -23.83
C ARG A 495 -0.25 13.81 -24.10
N GLY A 496 -0.75 13.12 -23.09
CA GLY A 496 -1.47 11.87 -23.25
C GLY A 496 -2.74 12.04 -24.05
N GLY A 497 -3.07 11.04 -24.87
CA GLY A 497 -4.34 11.01 -25.60
C GLY A 497 -5.50 11.12 -24.61
N ILE A 498 -6.54 11.86 -24.97
CA ILE A 498 -7.78 11.90 -24.18
C ILE A 498 -8.44 10.54 -24.32
N VAL A 499 -8.84 9.97 -23.20
CA VAL A 499 -9.66 8.76 -23.20
C VAL A 499 -11.07 9.19 -23.59
N GLY A 500 -11.50 8.83 -24.80
CA GLY A 500 -12.85 9.14 -25.27
C GLY A 500 -13.92 8.34 -24.56
N GLU A 501 -15.18 8.79 -24.60
CA GLU A 501 -16.30 8.07 -24.00
C GLU A 501 -16.44 6.63 -24.50
N GLU A 502 -16.07 6.38 -25.77
CA GLU A 502 -16.09 5.04 -26.39
C GLU A 502 -14.90 4.15 -26.02
N THR A 503 -13.81 4.75 -25.53
CA THR A 503 -12.58 4.06 -25.12
C THR A 503 -12.26 4.25 -23.65
N GLU A 504 -13.16 4.83 -22.87
CA GLU A 504 -13.01 4.79 -21.43
C GLU A 504 -12.97 3.32 -21.02
N VAL A 505 -11.77 2.89 -20.58
CA VAL A 505 -11.60 1.53 -20.05
C VAL A 505 -12.64 1.30 -18.95
N SER A 506 -12.92 2.33 -18.18
CA SER A 506 -14.01 2.33 -17.23
C SER A 506 -15.37 2.19 -17.92
N SER A 507 -15.66 2.89 -19.02
CA SER A 507 -16.95 2.83 -19.68
C SER A 507 -17.13 1.54 -20.48
N SER A 508 -16.13 1.04 -21.16
CA SER A 508 -16.22 -0.25 -21.85
C SER A 508 -16.26 -1.42 -20.87
N ILE A 509 -15.47 -1.39 -19.83
CA ILE A 509 -15.51 -2.39 -18.77
C ILE A 509 -16.80 -2.24 -17.94
N GLU A 510 -17.20 -1.01 -17.65
CA GLU A 510 -18.43 -0.71 -16.92
C GLU A 510 -19.66 -1.12 -17.72
N SER A 511 -19.71 -0.85 -19.02
CA SER A 511 -20.88 -1.15 -19.85
C SER A 511 -20.92 -2.59 -20.36
N ASP A 512 -19.80 -3.10 -20.84
CA ASP A 512 -19.79 -4.35 -21.62
C ASP A 512 -19.45 -5.58 -20.77
N THR A 513 -18.58 -5.45 -19.79
CA THR A 513 -18.07 -6.60 -19.05
C THR A 513 -18.47 -6.59 -17.58
N TYR A 514 -18.19 -5.51 -16.87
CA TYR A 514 -18.38 -5.44 -15.42
C TYR A 514 -19.48 -4.48 -15.00
N ASN A 515 -19.89 -3.56 -15.87
CA ASN A 515 -20.79 -2.44 -15.55
C ASN A 515 -20.37 -1.79 -14.21
N LEU A 516 -19.13 -1.38 -14.12
CA LEU A 516 -18.51 -0.86 -12.88
C LEU A 516 -19.11 0.48 -12.46
N ALA A 517 -19.89 1.14 -13.32
CA ALA A 517 -20.71 2.28 -12.93
C ALA A 517 -21.76 1.89 -11.87
N SER A 518 -22.13 0.61 -11.81
CA SER A 518 -23.07 0.06 -10.84
C SER A 518 -22.37 -0.90 -9.88
N ALA A 519 -22.43 -0.61 -8.60
CA ALA A 519 -21.97 -1.53 -7.56
C ALA A 519 -22.65 -2.91 -7.65
N THR A 520 -23.88 -2.94 -8.15
CA THR A 520 -24.66 -4.16 -8.38
C THR A 520 -23.96 -5.11 -9.34
N SER A 521 -23.28 -4.61 -10.37
CA SER A 521 -22.57 -5.46 -11.34
C SER A 521 -21.34 -6.11 -10.74
N VAL A 522 -20.54 -5.35 -9.99
CA VAL A 522 -19.40 -5.90 -9.25
C VAL A 522 -19.89 -6.87 -8.17
N SER A 523 -20.93 -6.51 -7.44
CA SER A 523 -21.53 -7.42 -6.46
C SER A 523 -22.07 -8.70 -7.11
N ARG A 524 -22.64 -8.61 -8.31
CA ARG A 524 -23.10 -9.78 -9.07
C ARG A 524 -21.93 -10.66 -9.51
N ILE A 525 -20.83 -10.07 -10.01
CA ILE A 525 -19.62 -10.78 -10.37
C ILE A 525 -19.05 -11.51 -9.16
N LEU A 526 -18.95 -10.81 -8.03
CA LEU A 526 -18.45 -11.39 -6.78
C LEU A 526 -19.43 -12.40 -6.16
N ALA A 527 -20.74 -12.26 -6.41
CA ALA A 527 -21.78 -13.16 -5.92
C ALA A 527 -21.94 -14.41 -6.75
N SER A 528 -21.58 -14.39 -8.03
CA SER A 528 -21.80 -15.49 -8.96
C SER A 528 -20.94 -16.73 -8.68
N GLY A 529 -19.99 -16.65 -7.75
CA GLY A 529 -19.26 -17.81 -7.28
C GLY A 529 -17.82 -17.83 -7.72
N ALA A 530 -17.18 -18.94 -7.43
CA ALA A 530 -15.78 -19.17 -7.72
C ALA A 530 -15.64 -19.83 -9.10
N GLY A 531 -14.65 -19.38 -9.82
CA GLY A 531 -14.18 -20.05 -11.02
C GLY A 531 -14.56 -19.38 -12.33
N MET A 532 -13.98 -19.92 -13.39
CA MET A 532 -14.11 -19.40 -14.74
C MET A 532 -15.50 -19.56 -15.34
N ASP A 533 -16.37 -20.39 -14.75
CA ASP A 533 -17.75 -20.60 -15.18
C ASP A 533 -18.63 -19.36 -14.93
N THR A 534 -18.12 -18.39 -14.22
CA THR A 534 -18.80 -17.11 -13.95
C THR A 534 -18.30 -16.02 -14.90
N MET A 535 -17.97 -16.37 -16.10
CA MET A 535 -17.68 -15.37 -17.11
C MET A 535 -18.83 -14.39 -17.21
N VAL A 536 -18.48 -13.13 -17.19
CA VAL A 536 -19.43 -12.04 -17.35
C VAL A 536 -20.13 -12.22 -18.68
N VAL A 537 -21.41 -12.44 -18.62
CA VAL A 537 -22.24 -12.36 -19.82
C VAL A 537 -22.29 -10.88 -20.19
N PRO A 538 -21.92 -10.49 -21.40
CA PRO A 538 -22.03 -9.11 -21.85
C PRO A 538 -23.44 -8.59 -21.60
N VAL A 539 -23.53 -7.42 -20.96
CA VAL A 539 -24.84 -6.81 -20.56
C VAL A 539 -25.77 -6.61 -21.78
N GLY A 540 -25.20 -6.48 -22.99
CA GLY A 540 -25.96 -6.33 -24.23
C GLY A 540 -26.75 -7.58 -24.66
N GLU A 541 -26.43 -8.78 -24.19
CA GLU A 541 -27.21 -9.98 -24.54
C GLU A 541 -28.45 -10.21 -23.66
N SER A 542 -28.55 -9.55 -22.50
CA SER A 542 -29.72 -9.69 -21.61
C SER A 542 -30.90 -8.80 -22.01
N ASP A 543 -30.67 -7.71 -22.72
CA ASP A 543 -31.74 -6.78 -23.12
C ASP A 543 -32.43 -7.19 -24.44
N GLU A 544 -31.71 -7.91 -25.33
CA GLU A 544 -32.35 -8.39 -26.57
C GLU A 544 -33.30 -9.57 -26.35
N LYS A 545 -33.15 -10.36 -25.29
CA LYS A 545 -34.06 -11.47 -25.00
C LYS A 545 -35.32 -11.07 -24.27
N GLY A 546 -35.35 -9.87 -23.68
CA GLY A 546 -36.55 -9.34 -22.99
C GLY A 546 -37.57 -8.68 -23.91
N SER A 547 -37.19 -8.24 -25.12
CA SER A 547 -38.07 -7.54 -26.04
C SER A 547 -38.76 -8.46 -27.09
N ALA A 548 -38.40 -9.73 -27.14
CA ALA A 548 -38.94 -10.69 -28.14
C ALA A 548 -40.14 -11.52 -27.64
N THR A 549 -40.64 -11.28 -26.43
CA THR A 549 -41.76 -12.05 -25.85
C THR A 549 -43.03 -11.25 -25.61
N ASP A 550 -43.08 -9.98 -26.05
CA ASP A 550 -44.31 -9.17 -26.02
C ASP A 550 -44.73 -8.73 -27.46
N LEU A 551 -44.97 -9.72 -28.34
CA LEU A 551 -45.77 -9.56 -29.54
C LEU A 551 -46.70 -10.77 -29.70
#